data_3230b157154ba76a3aca31276c5a6df0
#
_entry.id   3230b157154ba76a3aca31276c5a6df0
#
_cell.length_a   1.000
_cell.length_b   1.000
_cell.length_c   1.000
_cell.angle_alpha   90.00
_cell.angle_beta   90.00
_cell.angle_gamma   90.00
#
_symmetry.space_group_name_H-M   'P 1'
#
loop_
_entity.id
_entity.type
_entity.pdbx_description
1 polymer ?
#
loop_
_entity_poly.entity_id
_entity_poly.type
_entity_poly.pdbx_seq_one_letter_code
_entity_poly.pdbx_strand_id
1 'polypeptide(L)'
;MEVLKRRAGINLLHVPYRGGAPSATATIGGETQALFAGASSAGQFEAGNLRPLAASGKARSKRFPDIPTIGEFYPGFEVDIWLGLFAPAGTPDDVVRKIREAVHAALRRQDLADKLNVSGSLEPLILEPAAFEALIRKDYEKYGTLVKQFDIKLD
;
A
#
# COMPACT_ATOMS: atom_id res chain seq x y z
N MET A 1 -9.12 -5.14 4.42
CA MET A 1 -9.98 -6.35 4.61
C MET A 1 -11.48 -6.00 4.55
N GLU A 2 -11.99 -5.05 5.32
CA GLU A 2 -13.42 -4.71 5.38
C GLU A 2 -14.05 -4.33 4.03
N VAL A 3 -13.34 -3.61 3.18
CA VAL A 3 -13.82 -3.28 1.82
C VAL A 3 -14.02 -4.53 0.98
N LEU A 4 -13.09 -5.48 1.02
CA LEU A 4 -13.22 -6.76 0.29
C LEU A 4 -14.37 -7.61 0.84
N LYS A 5 -14.43 -7.77 2.16
CA LYS A 5 -15.48 -8.51 2.85
C LYS A 5 -16.89 -8.08 2.38
N ARG A 6 -17.11 -6.77 2.32
CA ARG A 6 -18.41 -6.22 1.90
C ARG A 6 -18.66 -6.31 0.40
N ARG A 7 -17.64 -6.06 -0.41
CA ARG A 7 -17.74 -6.17 -1.88
C ARG A 7 -18.02 -7.60 -2.33
N ALA A 8 -17.39 -8.56 -1.69
CA ALA A 8 -17.54 -9.98 -2.01
C ALA A 8 -18.72 -10.66 -1.31
N GLY A 9 -19.37 -9.99 -0.34
CA GLY A 9 -20.45 -10.59 0.45
C GLY A 9 -19.99 -11.77 1.31
N ILE A 10 -18.72 -11.82 1.70
CA ILE A 10 -18.13 -12.92 2.47
C ILE A 10 -18.02 -12.58 3.95
N ASN A 11 -18.16 -13.59 4.80
CA ASN A 11 -18.00 -13.42 6.24
C ASN A 11 -16.55 -13.70 6.64
N LEU A 12 -15.84 -12.64 7.06
CA LEU A 12 -14.46 -12.70 7.55
C LEU A 12 -14.39 -12.04 8.92
N LEU A 13 -13.72 -12.69 9.86
CA LEU A 13 -13.36 -12.07 11.13
C LEU A 13 -12.08 -11.26 10.93
N HIS A 14 -12.12 -9.98 11.22
CA HIS A 14 -10.92 -9.14 11.20
C HIS A 14 -10.16 -9.27 12.51
N VAL A 15 -8.90 -9.67 12.43
CA VAL A 15 -7.97 -9.76 13.55
C VAL A 15 -6.90 -8.68 13.37
N PRO A 16 -6.89 -7.62 14.19
CA PRO A 16 -5.92 -6.53 14.06
C PRO A 16 -4.54 -6.94 14.58
N TYR A 17 -3.49 -6.49 13.89
CA TYR A 17 -2.09 -6.65 14.29
C TYR A 17 -1.36 -5.30 14.22
N ARG A 18 -0.36 -5.11 15.07
CA ARG A 18 0.49 -3.90 15.07
C ARG A 18 1.52 -3.92 13.93
N GLY A 19 1.02 -3.95 12.68
CA GLY A 19 1.84 -3.88 11.46
C GLY A 19 1.91 -5.18 10.66
N GLY A 20 2.58 -5.12 9.51
CA GLY A 20 2.61 -6.21 8.53
C GLY A 20 3.42 -7.43 8.99
N ALA A 21 4.54 -7.24 9.70
CA ALA A 21 5.38 -8.35 10.10
C ALA A 21 4.67 -9.32 11.09
N PRO A 22 4.07 -8.85 12.20
CA PRO A 22 3.34 -9.75 13.10
C PRO A 22 2.13 -10.40 12.44
N SER A 23 1.40 -9.72 11.54
CA SER A 23 0.29 -10.35 10.82
C SER A 23 0.76 -11.43 9.83
N ALA A 24 1.91 -11.22 9.16
CA ALA A 24 2.49 -12.24 8.30
C ALA A 24 2.93 -13.48 9.10
N THR A 25 3.58 -13.28 10.24
CA THR A 25 3.97 -14.39 11.13
C THR A 25 2.76 -15.20 11.60
N ALA A 26 1.68 -14.54 12.03
CA ALA A 26 0.45 -15.19 12.44
C ALA A 26 -0.20 -16.00 11.31
N THR A 27 -0.18 -15.48 10.07
CA THR A 27 -0.72 -16.20 8.92
C THR A 27 0.15 -17.38 8.52
N ILE A 28 1.47 -17.24 8.54
CA ILE A 28 2.41 -18.35 8.29
C ILE A 28 2.25 -19.44 9.36
N GLY A 29 2.03 -19.04 10.62
CA GLY A 29 1.78 -19.96 11.74
C GLY A 29 0.37 -20.59 11.75
N GLY A 30 -0.53 -20.16 10.83
CA GLY A 30 -1.88 -20.72 10.76
C GLY A 30 -2.89 -20.11 11.74
N GLU A 31 -2.52 -19.10 12.52
CA GLU A 31 -3.44 -18.39 13.42
C GLU A 31 -4.52 -17.62 12.64
N THR A 32 -4.14 -17.10 11.48
CA THR A 32 -5.07 -16.47 10.54
C THR A 32 -4.96 -17.11 9.16
N GLN A 33 -6.05 -17.11 8.38
CA GLN A 33 -6.13 -17.79 7.09
C GLN A 33 -5.75 -16.90 5.90
N ALA A 34 -5.80 -15.59 6.08
CA ALA A 34 -5.47 -14.62 5.04
C ALA A 34 -5.03 -13.28 5.64
N LEU A 35 -4.21 -12.53 4.88
CA LEU A 35 -3.83 -11.18 5.26
C LEU A 35 -3.77 -10.28 4.02
N PHE A 36 -3.88 -8.97 4.24
CA PHE A 36 -3.37 -7.99 3.28
C PHE A 36 -1.91 -7.71 3.60
N ALA A 37 -1.03 -8.27 2.81
CA ALA A 37 0.40 -8.13 2.99
C ALA A 37 0.91 -6.86 2.29
N GLY A 38 1.79 -6.14 2.95
CA GLY A 38 2.59 -5.11 2.30
C GLY A 38 3.78 -5.71 1.54
N ALA A 39 4.48 -4.85 0.85
CA ALA A 39 5.65 -5.16 0.04
C ALA A 39 6.77 -5.88 0.81
N SER A 40 6.91 -5.64 2.11
CA SER A 40 7.87 -6.34 2.99
C SER A 40 7.67 -7.86 3.06
N SER A 41 6.52 -8.36 2.64
CA SER A 41 6.22 -9.80 2.61
C SER A 41 6.62 -10.50 1.30
N ALA A 42 7.19 -9.78 0.32
CA ALA A 42 7.57 -10.36 -0.97
C ALA A 42 8.52 -11.58 -0.83
N GLY A 43 9.50 -11.51 0.08
CA GLY A 43 10.38 -12.64 0.37
C GLY A 43 9.65 -13.89 0.89
N GLN A 44 8.51 -13.73 1.58
CA GLN A 44 7.69 -14.84 2.04
C GLN A 44 6.91 -15.50 0.90
N PHE A 45 6.56 -14.72 -0.14
CA PHE A 45 5.95 -15.25 -1.36
C PHE A 45 6.95 -16.08 -2.15
N GLU A 46 8.17 -15.56 -2.32
CA GLU A 46 9.26 -16.25 -3.04
C GLU A 46 9.73 -17.52 -2.31
N ALA A 47 9.73 -17.48 -0.98
CA ALA A 47 10.03 -18.65 -0.14
C ALA A 47 8.89 -19.69 -0.08
N GLY A 48 7.71 -19.39 -0.66
CA GLY A 48 6.55 -20.28 -0.63
C GLY A 48 5.81 -20.35 0.72
N ASN A 49 6.20 -19.52 1.70
CA ASN A 49 5.55 -19.46 3.02
C ASN A 49 4.18 -18.79 2.99
N LEU A 50 3.97 -17.90 2.02
CA LEU A 50 2.69 -17.24 1.77
C LEU A 50 2.37 -17.35 0.27
N ARG A 51 1.13 -17.68 -0.06
CA ARG A 51 0.65 -17.72 -1.45
C ARG A 51 -0.10 -16.42 -1.76
N PRO A 52 0.42 -15.56 -2.66
CA PRO A 52 -0.29 -14.39 -3.09
C PRO A 52 -1.50 -14.79 -3.95
N LEU A 53 -2.67 -14.23 -3.67
CA LEU A 53 -3.92 -14.54 -4.35
C LEU A 53 -4.34 -13.44 -5.32
N ALA A 54 -4.24 -12.19 -4.89
CA ALA A 54 -4.55 -11.03 -5.72
C ALA A 54 -3.88 -9.76 -5.13
N ALA A 55 -3.62 -8.78 -6.00
CA ALA A 55 -3.13 -7.46 -5.62
C ALA A 55 -4.29 -6.49 -5.40
N SER A 56 -4.14 -5.55 -4.44
CA SER A 56 -5.16 -4.55 -4.13
C SER A 56 -5.07 -3.27 -4.97
N GLY A 57 -3.98 -3.08 -5.70
CA GLY A 57 -3.74 -1.92 -6.53
C GLY A 57 -4.55 -1.92 -7.83
N LYS A 58 -4.52 -0.78 -8.51
CA LYS A 58 -5.21 -0.58 -9.80
C LYS A 58 -4.68 -1.48 -10.92
N ALA A 59 -3.38 -1.77 -10.91
CA ALA A 59 -2.70 -2.60 -11.91
C ALA A 59 -1.97 -3.76 -11.24
N ARG A 60 -1.68 -4.81 -12.01
CA ARG A 60 -0.84 -5.91 -11.55
C ARG A 60 0.57 -5.43 -11.24
N SER A 61 1.20 -6.04 -10.24
CA SER A 61 2.59 -5.74 -9.91
C SER A 61 3.52 -6.15 -11.05
N LYS A 62 4.48 -5.28 -11.40
CA LYS A 62 5.53 -5.64 -12.37
C LYS A 62 6.40 -6.81 -11.89
N ARG A 63 6.58 -6.94 -10.57
CA ARG A 63 7.34 -8.04 -9.97
C ARG A 63 6.56 -9.35 -9.98
N PHE A 64 5.23 -9.29 -9.90
CA PHE A 64 4.35 -10.46 -9.85
C PHE A 64 3.23 -10.33 -10.89
N PRO A 65 3.56 -10.36 -12.20
CA PRO A 65 2.59 -10.07 -13.28
C PRO A 65 1.48 -11.12 -13.39
N ASP A 66 1.73 -12.33 -12.92
CA ASP A 66 0.76 -13.43 -12.97
C ASP A 66 -0.30 -13.31 -11.86
N ILE A 67 -0.07 -12.45 -10.84
CA ILE A 67 -1.03 -12.25 -9.77
C ILE A 67 -2.07 -11.22 -10.23
N PRO A 68 -3.36 -11.60 -10.33
CA PRO A 68 -4.41 -10.69 -10.75
C PRO A 68 -4.65 -9.59 -9.73
N THR A 69 -5.31 -8.52 -10.14
CA THR A 69 -5.83 -7.54 -9.19
C THR A 69 -7.21 -7.94 -8.67
N ILE A 70 -7.55 -7.51 -7.46
CA ILE A 70 -8.93 -7.67 -6.94
C ILE A 70 -9.92 -6.93 -7.84
N GLY A 71 -9.50 -5.82 -8.46
CA GLY A 71 -10.31 -5.04 -9.40
C GLY A 71 -10.74 -5.81 -10.65
N GLU A 72 -10.01 -6.84 -11.06
CA GLU A 72 -10.39 -7.72 -12.18
C GLU A 72 -11.64 -8.56 -11.87
N PHE A 73 -11.88 -8.86 -10.60
CA PHE A 73 -13.05 -9.62 -10.11
C PHE A 73 -14.14 -8.72 -9.55
N TYR A 74 -13.75 -7.59 -8.95
CA TYR A 74 -14.65 -6.63 -8.30
C TYR A 74 -14.37 -5.22 -8.88
N PRO A 75 -15.01 -4.85 -9.99
CA PRO A 75 -14.77 -3.57 -10.66
C PRO A 75 -14.88 -2.37 -9.71
N GLY A 76 -13.88 -1.48 -9.79
CA GLY A 76 -13.75 -0.32 -8.90
C GLY A 76 -13.14 -0.62 -7.52
N PHE A 77 -12.68 -1.85 -7.26
CA PHE A 77 -11.84 -2.12 -6.11
C PHE A 77 -10.41 -1.61 -6.38
N GLU A 78 -9.98 -0.67 -5.59
CA GLU A 78 -8.63 -0.10 -5.64
C GLU A 78 -8.24 0.38 -4.25
N VAL A 79 -7.20 -0.22 -3.68
CA VAL A 79 -6.59 0.18 -2.41
C VAL A 79 -5.08 0.20 -2.61
N ASP A 80 -4.55 1.38 -2.86
CA ASP A 80 -3.11 1.60 -3.02
C ASP A 80 -2.51 2.13 -1.72
N ILE A 81 -1.24 1.80 -1.49
CA ILE A 81 -0.44 2.33 -0.41
C ILE A 81 0.68 3.16 -1.03
N TRP A 82 0.83 4.38 -0.58
CA TRP A 82 1.94 5.24 -0.93
C TRP A 82 2.69 5.69 0.32
N LEU A 83 3.97 6.01 0.15
CA LEU A 83 4.82 6.58 1.19
C LEU A 83 5.23 7.99 0.77
N GLY A 84 5.13 8.94 1.68
CA GLY A 84 5.48 10.33 1.45
C GLY A 84 6.44 10.88 2.51
N LEU A 85 7.30 11.80 2.08
CA LEU A 85 8.15 12.57 2.98
C LEU A 85 7.47 13.91 3.31
N PHE A 86 7.38 14.22 4.59
CA PHE A 86 6.78 15.45 5.09
C PHE A 86 7.79 16.24 5.90
N ALA A 87 7.69 17.57 5.85
CA ALA A 87 8.43 18.48 6.71
C ALA A 87 7.51 19.05 7.79
N PRO A 88 8.03 19.45 8.96
CA PRO A 88 7.26 20.21 9.95
C PRO A 88 6.67 21.50 9.37
N ALA A 89 5.49 21.88 9.88
CA ALA A 89 4.89 23.17 9.52
C ALA A 89 5.85 24.33 9.86
N GLY A 90 5.98 25.30 8.95
CA GLY A 90 6.89 26.43 9.11
C GLY A 90 8.35 26.16 8.66
N THR A 91 8.64 24.97 8.11
CA THR A 91 9.94 24.76 7.45
C THR A 91 10.10 25.75 6.28
N PRO A 92 11.22 26.48 6.15
CA PRO A 92 11.42 27.45 5.07
C PRO A 92 11.29 26.82 3.68
N ASP A 93 10.65 27.52 2.76
CA ASP A 93 10.35 27.01 1.42
C ASP A 93 11.59 26.59 0.61
N ASP A 94 12.70 27.29 0.79
CA ASP A 94 13.95 26.97 0.13
C ASP A 94 14.52 25.63 0.63
N VAL A 95 14.36 25.32 1.92
CA VAL A 95 14.75 24.04 2.52
C VAL A 95 13.87 22.92 1.98
N VAL A 96 12.54 23.11 1.99
CA VAL A 96 11.59 22.14 1.44
C VAL A 96 11.90 21.87 -0.03
N ARG A 97 12.16 22.90 -0.83
CA ARG A 97 12.53 22.77 -2.24
C ARG A 97 13.79 21.95 -2.43
N LYS A 98 14.87 22.24 -1.68
CA LYS A 98 16.13 21.51 -1.76
C LYS A 98 15.97 20.03 -1.42
N ILE A 99 15.20 19.71 -0.37
CA ILE A 99 14.93 18.33 0.01
C ILE A 99 14.15 17.62 -1.11
N ARG A 100 13.07 18.26 -1.63
CA ARG A 100 12.28 17.71 -2.73
C ARG A 100 13.13 17.41 -3.95
N GLU A 101 13.96 18.37 -4.40
CA GLU A 101 14.84 18.20 -5.55
C GLU A 101 15.81 17.02 -5.36
N ALA A 102 16.41 16.90 -4.17
CA ALA A 102 17.29 15.78 -3.83
C ALA A 102 16.56 14.43 -3.85
N VAL A 103 15.34 14.37 -3.28
CA VAL A 103 14.51 13.16 -3.29
C VAL A 103 14.08 12.80 -4.71
N HIS A 104 13.63 13.78 -5.52
CA HIS A 104 13.26 13.53 -6.90
C HIS A 104 14.46 13.05 -7.73
N ALA A 105 15.63 13.64 -7.53
CA ALA A 105 16.86 13.19 -8.20
C ALA A 105 17.21 11.74 -7.82
N ALA A 106 17.09 11.40 -6.54
CA ALA A 106 17.32 10.03 -6.06
C ALA A 106 16.30 9.03 -6.66
N LEU A 107 15.00 9.38 -6.66
CA LEU A 107 13.94 8.51 -7.19
C LEU A 107 14.02 8.29 -8.72
N ARG A 108 14.71 9.19 -9.46
CA ARG A 108 14.97 9.00 -10.91
C ARG A 108 16.12 8.04 -11.19
N ARG A 109 16.88 7.64 -10.18
CA ARG A 109 17.98 6.69 -10.35
C ARG A 109 17.45 5.27 -10.52
N GLN A 110 17.88 4.57 -11.57
CA GLN A 110 17.45 3.20 -11.84
C GLN A 110 17.86 2.24 -10.73
N ASP A 111 19.07 2.38 -10.18
CA ASP A 111 19.55 1.52 -9.09
C ASP A 111 18.70 1.62 -7.82
N LEU A 112 18.11 2.80 -7.54
CA LEU A 112 17.20 2.99 -6.43
C LEU A 112 15.81 2.42 -6.76
N ALA A 113 15.30 2.66 -7.97
CA ALA A 113 14.04 2.11 -8.42
C ALA A 113 14.03 0.57 -8.35
N ASP A 114 15.11 -0.07 -8.79
CA ASP A 114 15.30 -1.52 -8.72
C ASP A 114 15.32 -2.02 -7.27
N LYS A 115 16.04 -1.33 -6.37
CA LYS A 115 16.05 -1.66 -4.94
C LYS A 115 14.68 -1.53 -4.30
N LEU A 116 13.95 -0.46 -4.60
CA LEU A 116 12.58 -0.26 -4.08
C LEU A 116 11.63 -1.37 -4.57
N ASN A 117 11.75 -1.75 -5.84
CA ASN A 117 10.96 -2.84 -6.41
C ASN A 117 11.28 -4.18 -5.75
N VAL A 118 12.57 -4.52 -5.62
CA VAL A 118 13.02 -5.77 -4.99
C VAL A 118 12.68 -5.82 -3.50
N SER A 119 12.93 -4.74 -2.75
CA SER A 119 12.69 -4.73 -1.30
C SER A 119 11.23 -4.65 -0.92
N GLY A 120 10.38 -4.13 -1.80
CA GLY A 120 9.07 -3.78 -1.40
C GLY A 120 7.98 -3.81 -2.48
N SER A 121 8.27 -4.21 -3.71
CA SER A 121 7.35 -3.98 -4.84
C SER A 121 6.86 -2.53 -4.91
N LEU A 122 7.70 -1.60 -4.46
CA LEU A 122 7.43 -0.16 -4.52
C LEU A 122 7.94 0.39 -5.84
N GLU A 123 7.17 1.27 -6.43
CA GLU A 123 7.56 2.05 -7.61
C GLU A 123 7.78 3.50 -7.22
N PRO A 124 8.83 4.16 -7.75
CA PRO A 124 9.01 5.59 -7.54
C PRO A 124 7.78 6.37 -8.01
N LEU A 125 7.23 7.19 -7.13
CA LEU A 125 6.15 8.12 -7.44
C LEU A 125 6.68 9.54 -7.30
N ILE A 126 6.89 10.22 -8.44
CA ILE A 126 7.43 11.57 -8.46
C ILE A 126 6.28 12.53 -8.81
N LEU A 127 5.84 13.29 -7.82
CA LEU A 127 4.76 14.25 -7.95
C LEU A 127 5.25 15.66 -7.56
N GLU A 128 4.78 16.65 -8.28
CA GLU A 128 4.90 18.04 -7.84
C GLU A 128 3.98 18.33 -6.65
N PRO A 129 4.27 19.34 -5.82
CA PRO A 129 3.56 19.58 -4.56
C PRO A 129 2.05 19.64 -4.70
N ALA A 130 1.53 20.34 -5.70
CA ALA A 130 0.09 20.46 -5.91
C ALA A 130 -0.57 19.11 -6.26
N ALA A 131 0.11 18.26 -7.05
CA ALA A 131 -0.38 16.93 -7.38
C ALA A 131 -0.33 15.99 -6.16
N PHE A 132 0.71 16.12 -5.32
CA PHE A 132 0.82 15.35 -4.09
C PHE A 132 -0.26 15.77 -3.07
N GLU A 133 -0.50 17.08 -2.92
CA GLU A 133 -1.60 17.57 -2.08
C GLU A 133 -2.97 17.06 -2.56
N ALA A 134 -3.21 17.08 -3.87
CA ALA A 134 -4.45 16.55 -4.46
C ALA A 134 -4.62 15.04 -4.18
N LEU A 135 -3.55 14.26 -4.25
CA LEU A 135 -3.55 12.84 -3.89
C LEU A 135 -3.93 12.64 -2.42
N ILE A 136 -3.30 13.39 -1.51
CA ILE A 136 -3.59 13.32 -0.07
C ILE A 136 -5.07 13.64 0.19
N ARG A 137 -5.58 14.73 -0.38
CA ARG A 137 -6.97 15.16 -0.21
C ARG A 137 -7.96 14.11 -0.73
N LYS A 138 -7.71 13.58 -1.93
CA LYS A 138 -8.52 12.52 -2.53
C LYS A 138 -8.58 11.28 -1.63
N ASP A 139 -7.44 10.84 -1.12
CA ASP A 139 -7.38 9.66 -0.26
C ASP A 139 -8.02 9.92 1.10
N TYR A 140 -7.83 11.11 1.67
CA TYR A 140 -8.50 11.48 2.91
C TYR A 140 -10.04 11.41 2.79
N GLU A 141 -10.61 11.94 1.71
CA GLU A 141 -12.04 11.87 1.42
C GLU A 141 -12.51 10.43 1.18
N LYS A 142 -11.77 9.68 0.35
CA LYS A 142 -12.05 8.28 0.04
C LYS A 142 -12.08 7.41 1.30
N TYR A 143 -11.03 7.46 2.09
CA TYR A 143 -10.94 6.64 3.30
C TYR A 143 -11.86 7.15 4.41
N GLY A 144 -12.06 8.46 4.54
CA GLY A 144 -13.04 9.04 5.46
C GLY A 144 -14.47 8.55 5.17
N THR A 145 -14.83 8.44 3.90
CA THR A 145 -16.11 7.87 3.48
C THR A 145 -16.21 6.38 3.82
N LEU A 146 -15.17 5.60 3.52
CA LEU A 146 -15.12 4.17 3.82
C LEU A 146 -15.20 3.88 5.34
N VAL A 147 -14.48 4.65 6.15
CA VAL A 147 -14.52 4.52 7.62
C VAL A 147 -15.94 4.73 8.14
N LYS A 148 -16.62 5.79 7.68
CA LYS A 148 -18.00 6.08 8.08
C LYS A 148 -18.98 5.02 7.57
N GLN A 149 -18.88 4.63 6.30
CA GLN A 149 -19.78 3.67 5.66
C GLN A 149 -19.68 2.28 6.30
N PHE A 150 -18.51 1.91 6.79
CA PHE A 150 -18.25 0.57 7.31
C PHE A 150 -18.14 0.53 8.83
N ASP A 151 -18.41 1.64 9.52
CA ASP A 151 -18.25 1.78 10.99
C ASP A 151 -16.94 1.18 11.49
N ILE A 152 -15.84 1.53 10.79
CA ILE A 152 -14.51 1.02 11.15
C ILE A 152 -14.07 1.75 12.41
N LYS A 153 -13.90 1.02 13.50
CA LYS A 153 -13.35 1.53 14.76
C LYS A 153 -11.87 1.17 14.82
N LEU A 154 -11.06 2.15 15.19
CA LEU A 154 -9.65 1.93 15.53
C LEU A 154 -9.61 1.67 17.03
N ASP A 155 -9.33 0.43 17.42
CA ASP A 155 -9.08 0.06 18.80
C ASP A 155 -7.68 0.51 19.24
#